data_dd9f237020223f256a68d816c3dc5911
#
_entry.id   dd9f237020223f256a68d816c3dc5911
#
_cell.length_a   1.000
_cell.length_b   1.000
_cell.length_c   1.000
_cell.angle_alpha   90.00
_cell.angle_beta   90.00
_cell.angle_gamma   90.00
#
_symmetry.space_group_name_H-M   'P 1'
#
loop_
_entity.id
_entity.type
_entity.pdbx_description
1 polymer ?
#
loop_
_entity_poly.entity_id
_entity_poly.type
_entity_poly.pdbx_seq_one_letter_code
_entity_poly.pdbx_strand_id
1 'polypeptide(L)'
;MRLVAVTGAGVISALGGTAAATWEGLVAGRTGIGPLTLFDASKDRTHTAAQITSSQWDRGLTGTEPARLSRGDRLGLHAAGQAFADAALDPSRVEASRAGLILGGGGGGLLQAEAYIGAVLSGRTPKPSSARGFFMGTTADLIAQRFGLGGRVQTIMNACSSSTIAIGMGASLVAGGAQEVVLAGGVETLSRTTFAGFNSLRLVDPDPCRPFDRRRRGMSLGECAAFLVLETVEAARARGARIYGEVAAY
;
A
#
# COMPACT_ATOMS: atom_id res chain seq x y z
N MET A 1 -6.14 -28.82 1.73
CA MET A 1 -6.15 -27.35 1.63
C MET A 1 -6.05 -27.01 0.15
N ARG A 2 -6.84 -26.05 -0.37
CA ARG A 2 -6.80 -25.67 -1.79
C ARG A 2 -5.51 -24.89 -2.06
N LEU A 3 -4.91 -25.07 -3.23
CA LEU A 3 -3.77 -24.27 -3.66
C LEU A 3 -4.23 -22.85 -4.04
N VAL A 4 -3.48 -21.84 -3.62
CA VAL A 4 -3.80 -20.43 -3.84
C VAL A 4 -2.86 -19.82 -4.86
N ALA A 5 -3.42 -19.32 -5.94
CA ALA A 5 -2.71 -18.64 -7.02
C ALA A 5 -2.65 -17.14 -6.79
N VAL A 6 -1.56 -16.53 -7.23
CA VAL A 6 -1.44 -15.09 -7.47
C VAL A 6 -1.73 -14.86 -8.95
N THR A 7 -2.83 -14.18 -9.24
CA THR A 7 -3.30 -13.95 -10.62
C THR A 7 -3.19 -12.50 -11.09
N GLY A 8 -2.96 -11.57 -10.19
CA GLY A 8 -2.74 -10.17 -10.54
C GLY A 8 -1.88 -9.45 -9.53
N ALA A 9 -1.16 -8.45 -9.99
CA ALA A 9 -0.31 -7.59 -9.17
C ALA A 9 -0.48 -6.12 -9.56
N GLY A 10 -0.62 -5.27 -8.55
CA GLY A 10 -0.62 -3.81 -8.73
C GLY A 10 0.38 -3.17 -7.79
N VAL A 11 1.22 -2.30 -8.30
CA VAL A 11 2.30 -1.66 -7.53
C VAL A 11 2.43 -0.21 -7.92
N ILE A 12 2.60 0.64 -6.93
CA ILE A 12 3.14 1.99 -7.11
C ILE A 12 4.24 2.23 -6.10
N SER A 13 5.38 2.71 -6.56
CA SER A 13 6.57 2.98 -5.76
C SER A 13 7.29 4.23 -6.23
N ALA A 14 8.34 4.63 -5.51
CA ALA A 14 9.22 5.72 -5.94
C ALA A 14 9.99 5.43 -7.23
N LEU A 15 10.03 4.17 -7.70
CA LEU A 15 10.66 3.76 -8.96
C LEU A 15 9.71 3.79 -10.15
N GLY A 16 8.40 3.67 -9.91
CA GLY A 16 7.42 3.66 -10.98
C GLY A 16 5.98 3.57 -10.52
N GLY A 17 5.06 4.01 -11.37
CA GLY A 17 3.62 4.00 -11.12
C GLY A 17 2.92 2.67 -11.41
N THR A 18 3.66 1.65 -11.86
CA THR A 18 3.15 0.30 -12.16
C THR A 18 4.14 -0.77 -11.70
N ALA A 19 3.67 -2.02 -11.61
CA ALA A 19 4.55 -3.16 -11.32
C ALA A 19 5.68 -3.29 -12.35
N ALA A 20 5.35 -3.15 -13.64
CA ALA A 20 6.34 -3.21 -14.74
C ALA A 20 7.39 -2.09 -14.61
N ALA A 21 6.97 -0.83 -14.44
CA ALA A 21 7.89 0.30 -14.31
C ALA A 21 8.76 0.21 -13.04
N THR A 22 8.20 -0.31 -11.94
CA THR A 22 8.96 -0.59 -10.71
C THR A 22 10.01 -1.66 -10.96
N TRP A 23 9.65 -2.75 -11.64
CA TRP A 23 10.56 -3.83 -12.00
C TRP A 23 11.69 -3.37 -12.92
N GLU A 24 11.37 -2.64 -13.98
CA GLU A 24 12.37 -2.04 -14.88
C GLU A 24 13.34 -1.13 -14.11
N GLY A 25 12.82 -0.36 -13.14
CA GLY A 25 13.65 0.46 -12.27
C GLY A 25 14.63 -0.35 -11.44
N LEU A 26 14.16 -1.44 -10.85
CA LEU A 26 14.99 -2.35 -10.06
C LEU A 26 16.06 -3.04 -10.90
N VAL A 27 15.69 -3.60 -12.05
CA VAL A 27 16.65 -4.28 -12.96
C VAL A 27 17.71 -3.32 -13.51
N ALA A 28 17.32 -2.06 -13.75
CA ALA A 28 18.25 -1.02 -14.19
C ALA A 28 19.13 -0.46 -13.05
N GLY A 29 19.00 -0.96 -11.82
CA GLY A 29 19.74 -0.45 -10.65
C GLY A 29 19.39 0.99 -10.27
N ARG A 30 18.22 1.48 -10.69
CA ARG A 30 17.79 2.84 -10.30
C ARG A 30 17.43 2.89 -8.82
N THR A 31 17.68 4.04 -8.19
CA THR A 31 17.19 4.33 -6.85
C THR A 31 16.05 5.34 -6.91
N GLY A 32 15.03 5.12 -6.07
CA GLY A 32 13.96 6.10 -5.84
C GLY A 32 14.23 6.99 -4.63
N ILE A 33 15.37 6.82 -3.96
CA ILE A 33 15.76 7.60 -2.78
C ILE A 33 16.32 8.95 -3.26
N GLY A 34 15.71 10.04 -2.79
CA GLY A 34 16.09 11.39 -3.15
C GLY A 34 15.66 12.39 -2.07
N PRO A 35 15.80 13.71 -2.32
CA PRO A 35 15.38 14.72 -1.37
C PRO A 35 13.91 14.58 -0.97
N LEU A 36 13.64 14.59 0.33
CA LEU A 36 12.28 14.60 0.86
C LEU A 36 11.66 15.99 0.71
N THR A 37 10.55 16.08 -0.02
CA THR A 37 9.84 17.34 -0.28
C THR A 37 8.40 17.35 0.24
N LEU A 38 7.90 16.21 0.72
CA LEU A 38 6.52 16.04 1.17
C LEU A 38 6.20 16.86 2.44
N PHE A 39 7.20 17.04 3.28
CA PHE A 39 7.15 17.85 4.49
C PHE A 39 8.55 18.37 4.89
N ASP A 40 8.58 19.35 5.76
CA ASP A 40 9.83 19.89 6.30
C ASP A 40 10.49 18.89 7.26
N ALA A 41 11.68 18.43 6.89
CA ALA A 41 12.56 17.55 7.66
C ALA A 41 13.86 18.25 8.08
N SER A 42 13.92 19.59 8.03
CA SER A 42 15.14 20.38 8.31
C SER A 42 15.70 20.17 9.72
N LYS A 43 14.86 19.73 10.67
CA LYS A 43 15.26 19.43 12.04
C LYS A 43 15.69 17.98 12.25
N ASP A 44 15.54 17.13 11.25
CA ASP A 44 15.92 15.73 11.31
C ASP A 44 17.39 15.56 10.90
N ARG A 45 17.99 14.43 11.28
CA ARG A 45 19.38 14.11 10.93
C ARG A 45 19.57 13.80 9.44
N THR A 46 18.53 13.31 8.79
CA THR A 46 18.54 12.96 7.36
C THR A 46 17.43 13.67 6.63
N HIS A 47 17.57 13.86 5.33
CA HIS A 47 16.63 14.65 4.51
C HIS A 47 16.24 13.92 3.22
N THR A 48 16.48 12.61 3.15
CA THR A 48 16.21 11.80 1.97
C THR A 48 15.21 10.69 2.28
N ALA A 49 14.38 10.36 1.30
CA ALA A 49 13.43 9.24 1.36
C ALA A 49 13.09 8.76 -0.06
N ALA A 50 12.54 7.57 -0.19
CA ALA A 50 11.96 7.09 -1.43
C ALA A 50 10.51 7.59 -1.56
N GLN A 51 10.36 8.86 -1.93
CA GLN A 51 9.08 9.55 -2.07
C GLN A 51 8.49 9.32 -3.46
N ILE A 52 7.20 9.03 -3.54
CA ILE A 52 6.47 9.00 -4.81
C ILE A 52 6.17 10.44 -5.23
N THR A 53 6.85 10.93 -6.26
CA THR A 53 6.76 12.32 -6.74
C THR A 53 5.81 12.52 -7.91
N SER A 54 5.53 11.47 -8.68
CA SER A 54 4.63 11.54 -9.82
C SER A 54 3.18 11.66 -9.37
N SER A 55 2.44 12.62 -9.93
CA SER A 55 0.97 12.72 -9.76
C SER A 55 0.19 11.83 -10.73
N GLN A 56 0.86 11.00 -11.51
CA GLN A 56 0.19 10.13 -12.50
C GLN A 56 -0.77 9.12 -11.88
N TRP A 57 -0.53 8.76 -10.63
CA TRP A 57 -1.37 7.86 -9.85
C TRP A 57 -2.73 8.46 -9.45
N ASP A 58 -2.91 9.78 -9.55
CA ASP A 58 -4.21 10.45 -9.36
C ASP A 58 -5.12 10.37 -10.59
N ARG A 59 -4.62 9.93 -11.74
CA ARG A 59 -5.42 9.81 -12.96
C ARG A 59 -6.48 8.73 -12.78
N GLY A 60 -7.73 9.11 -12.97
CA GLY A 60 -8.89 8.21 -12.80
C GLY A 60 -9.65 8.40 -11.48
N LEU A 61 -9.13 9.22 -10.56
CA LEU A 61 -9.93 9.72 -9.44
C LEU A 61 -10.69 10.95 -9.92
N THR A 62 -12.01 10.87 -10.03
CA THR A 62 -12.87 11.93 -10.58
C THR A 62 -13.70 12.61 -9.50
N GLY A 63 -14.13 13.84 -9.75
CA GLY A 63 -15.04 14.59 -8.87
C GLY A 63 -14.38 15.23 -7.65
N THR A 64 -15.12 15.36 -6.56
CA THR A 64 -14.66 15.95 -5.29
C THR A 64 -13.94 14.96 -4.38
N GLU A 65 -13.93 13.67 -4.71
CA GLU A 65 -13.28 12.61 -3.94
C GLU A 65 -11.78 12.87 -3.70
N PRO A 66 -10.97 13.26 -4.70
CA PRO A 66 -9.54 13.45 -4.50
C PRO A 66 -9.18 14.40 -3.34
N ALA A 67 -10.00 15.45 -3.14
CA ALA A 67 -9.76 16.44 -2.10
C ALA A 67 -10.00 15.90 -0.66
N ARG A 68 -10.74 14.78 -0.54
CA ARG A 68 -11.07 14.14 0.74
C ARG A 68 -10.23 12.93 1.06
N LEU A 69 -9.53 12.39 0.07
CA LEU A 69 -8.70 11.20 0.22
C LEU A 69 -7.33 11.53 0.82
N SER A 70 -6.87 10.67 1.70
CA SER A 70 -5.49 10.71 2.17
C SER A 70 -4.53 10.31 1.04
N ARG A 71 -3.24 10.56 1.23
CA ARG A 71 -2.22 10.08 0.30
C ARG A 71 -2.24 8.56 0.20
N GLY A 72 -2.36 7.87 1.35
CA GLY A 72 -2.47 6.40 1.38
C GLY A 72 -3.70 5.87 0.65
N ASP A 73 -4.85 6.54 0.82
CA ASP A 73 -6.09 6.16 0.13
C ASP A 73 -5.90 6.16 -1.40
N ARG A 74 -5.29 7.22 -1.91
CA ARG A 74 -5.06 7.37 -3.36
C ARG A 74 -4.07 6.32 -3.88
N LEU A 75 -2.95 6.11 -3.19
CA LEU A 75 -1.96 5.09 -3.56
C LEU A 75 -2.59 3.69 -3.52
N GLY A 76 -3.38 3.41 -2.48
CA GLY A 76 -4.08 2.15 -2.31
C GLY A 76 -5.10 1.88 -3.42
N LEU A 77 -5.95 2.86 -3.73
CA LEU A 77 -6.94 2.75 -4.81
C LEU A 77 -6.27 2.53 -6.17
N HIS A 78 -5.17 3.23 -6.44
CA HIS A 78 -4.42 3.07 -7.68
C HIS A 78 -3.82 1.67 -7.81
N ALA A 79 -3.11 1.18 -6.79
CA ALA A 79 -2.51 -0.14 -6.82
C ALA A 79 -3.57 -1.27 -6.84
N ALA A 80 -4.69 -1.12 -6.12
CA ALA A 80 -5.80 -2.05 -6.16
C ALA A 80 -6.41 -2.17 -7.55
N GLY A 81 -6.66 -1.02 -8.21
CA GLY A 81 -7.17 -0.99 -9.59
C GLY A 81 -6.23 -1.68 -10.58
N GLN A 82 -4.92 -1.47 -10.45
CA GLN A 82 -3.92 -2.18 -11.26
C GLN A 82 -3.96 -3.69 -11.03
N ALA A 83 -4.05 -4.14 -9.77
CA ALA A 83 -4.06 -5.56 -9.45
C ALA A 83 -5.27 -6.28 -10.09
N PHE A 84 -6.47 -5.69 -10.02
CA PHE A 84 -7.66 -6.25 -10.66
C PHE A 84 -7.55 -6.21 -12.19
N ALA A 85 -7.03 -5.13 -12.77
CA ALA A 85 -6.82 -5.03 -14.22
C ALA A 85 -5.81 -6.06 -14.71
N ASP A 86 -4.70 -6.26 -14.00
CA ASP A 86 -3.67 -7.23 -14.33
C ASP A 86 -4.18 -8.68 -14.19
N ALA A 87 -5.05 -8.94 -13.20
CA ALA A 87 -5.74 -10.22 -13.07
C ALA A 87 -6.78 -10.48 -14.17
N ALA A 88 -7.10 -9.49 -15.00
CA ALA A 88 -8.25 -9.52 -15.89
C ALA A 88 -9.53 -9.95 -15.15
N LEU A 89 -9.71 -9.47 -13.92
CA LEU A 89 -10.82 -9.82 -13.03
C LEU A 89 -11.64 -8.58 -12.71
N ASP A 90 -12.92 -8.66 -13.05
CA ASP A 90 -13.91 -7.69 -12.61
C ASP A 90 -14.51 -8.19 -11.28
N PRO A 91 -14.17 -7.57 -10.14
CA PRO A 91 -14.67 -8.05 -8.85
C PRO A 91 -16.18 -7.96 -8.71
N SER A 92 -16.87 -7.13 -9.52
CA SER A 92 -18.34 -7.05 -9.52
C SER A 92 -19.04 -8.31 -10.05
N ARG A 93 -18.30 -9.18 -10.73
CA ARG A 93 -18.78 -10.47 -11.21
C ARG A 93 -18.64 -11.60 -10.18
N VAL A 94 -17.96 -11.34 -9.08
CA VAL A 94 -17.89 -12.24 -7.91
C VAL A 94 -18.99 -11.82 -6.95
N GLU A 95 -19.63 -12.78 -6.29
CA GLU A 95 -20.57 -12.44 -5.22
C GLU A 95 -19.85 -11.58 -4.17
N ALA A 96 -20.39 -10.40 -3.85
CA ALA A 96 -19.71 -9.42 -3.00
C ALA A 96 -19.25 -10.02 -1.67
N SER A 97 -20.06 -10.87 -1.03
CA SER A 97 -19.74 -11.57 0.22
C SER A 97 -18.56 -12.55 0.09
N ARG A 98 -18.18 -12.92 -1.14
CA ARG A 98 -17.11 -13.87 -1.46
C ARG A 98 -15.84 -13.17 -1.95
N ALA A 99 -15.86 -11.85 -2.12
CA ALA A 99 -14.72 -11.03 -2.50
C ALA A 99 -14.25 -10.20 -1.31
N GLY A 100 -13.03 -10.45 -0.83
CA GLY A 100 -12.48 -9.84 0.37
C GLY A 100 -11.26 -8.96 0.12
N LEU A 101 -10.87 -8.22 1.16
CA LEU A 101 -9.66 -7.39 1.19
C LEU A 101 -8.95 -7.56 2.53
N ILE A 102 -7.67 -7.92 2.47
CA ILE A 102 -6.79 -7.87 3.64
C ILE A 102 -5.67 -6.88 3.34
N LEU A 103 -5.65 -5.77 4.06
CA LEU A 103 -4.70 -4.68 3.88
C LEU A 103 -3.72 -4.62 5.06
N GLY A 104 -2.43 -4.69 4.78
CA GLY A 104 -1.36 -4.43 5.73
C GLY A 104 -0.90 -2.98 5.67
N GLY A 105 -0.65 -2.38 6.81
CA GLY A 105 -0.13 -1.02 6.90
C GLY A 105 -0.72 -0.25 8.08
N GLY A 106 -0.03 0.78 8.50
CA GLY A 106 -0.42 1.53 9.69
C GLY A 106 -0.36 3.04 9.53
N GLY A 107 0.27 3.53 8.47
CA GLY A 107 0.54 4.95 8.29
C GLY A 107 -0.27 5.67 7.22
N GLY A 108 -1.22 4.99 6.55
CA GLY A 108 -1.87 5.51 5.35
C GLY A 108 -2.48 6.92 5.48
N GLY A 109 -3.06 7.25 6.61
CA GLY A 109 -3.65 8.57 6.89
C GLY A 109 -2.83 9.46 7.83
N LEU A 110 -1.69 8.99 8.33
CA LEU A 110 -0.96 9.65 9.44
C LEU A 110 -0.54 11.08 9.12
N LEU A 111 -0.10 11.37 7.90
CA LEU A 111 0.27 12.74 7.48
C LEU A 111 -0.93 13.72 7.57
N GLN A 112 -2.15 13.25 7.28
CA GLN A 112 -3.37 14.04 7.42
C GLN A 112 -3.76 14.23 8.89
N ALA A 113 -3.60 13.19 9.72
CA ALA A 113 -3.80 13.29 11.16
C ALA A 113 -2.83 14.31 11.80
N GLU A 114 -1.56 14.30 11.39
CA GLU A 114 -0.56 15.30 11.81
C GLU A 114 -0.97 16.73 11.40
N ALA A 115 -1.48 16.91 10.19
CA ALA A 115 -1.97 18.21 9.73
C ALA A 115 -3.20 18.68 10.55
N TYR A 116 -4.08 17.76 10.95
CA TYR A 116 -5.20 18.06 11.84
C TYR A 116 -4.70 18.55 13.21
N ILE A 117 -3.83 17.78 13.86
CA ILE A 117 -3.25 18.13 15.16
C ILE A 117 -2.51 19.46 15.07
N GLY A 118 -1.69 19.66 14.05
CA GLY A 118 -0.94 20.91 13.84
C GLY A 118 -1.85 22.13 13.68
N ALA A 119 -3.00 22.00 13.03
CA ALA A 119 -3.99 23.07 12.93
C ALA A 119 -4.57 23.41 14.31
N VAL A 120 -5.00 22.40 15.07
CA VAL A 120 -5.55 22.58 16.44
C VAL A 120 -4.54 23.27 17.34
N LEU A 121 -3.30 22.78 17.40
CA LEU A 121 -2.24 23.33 18.24
C LEU A 121 -1.85 24.78 17.85
N SER A 122 -2.08 25.16 16.60
CA SER A 122 -1.84 26.53 16.10
C SER A 122 -3.06 27.43 16.21
N GLY A 123 -4.13 27.03 16.90
CA GLY A 123 -5.38 27.80 17.03
C GLY A 123 -6.16 27.95 15.72
N ARG A 124 -5.86 27.15 14.69
CA ARG A 124 -6.56 27.16 13.40
C ARG A 124 -7.65 26.09 13.38
N THR A 125 -8.72 26.35 12.65
CA THR A 125 -9.76 25.32 12.42
C THR A 125 -9.22 24.21 11.49
N PRO A 126 -9.15 22.97 11.96
CA PRO A 126 -8.70 21.87 11.12
C PRO A 126 -9.73 21.51 10.05
N LYS A 127 -9.28 20.98 8.92
CA LYS A 127 -10.18 20.42 7.92
C LYS A 127 -10.83 19.14 8.47
N PRO A 128 -12.17 19.01 8.52
CA PRO A 128 -12.84 17.82 9.08
C PRO A 128 -12.40 16.51 8.38
N SER A 129 -12.15 16.56 7.05
CA SER A 129 -11.66 15.40 6.29
C SER A 129 -10.32 14.86 6.77
N SER A 130 -9.46 15.69 7.37
CA SER A 130 -8.17 15.27 7.91
C SER A 130 -8.31 14.39 9.16
N ALA A 131 -9.45 14.45 9.88
CA ALA A 131 -9.72 13.58 11.01
C ALA A 131 -9.81 12.10 10.62
N ARG A 132 -10.11 11.78 9.36
CA ARG A 132 -10.12 10.40 8.85
C ARG A 132 -8.73 9.73 8.95
N GLY A 133 -7.65 10.51 8.95
CA GLY A 133 -6.29 10.00 9.12
C GLY A 133 -6.02 9.31 10.45
N PHE A 134 -6.87 9.49 11.46
CA PHE A 134 -6.77 8.77 12.74
C PHE A 134 -7.31 7.33 12.68
N PHE A 135 -8.08 6.98 11.64
CA PHE A 135 -8.69 5.66 11.52
C PHE A 135 -7.90 4.79 10.54
N MET A 136 -7.24 3.78 11.06
CA MET A 136 -6.36 2.88 10.29
C MET A 136 -7.11 2.06 9.23
N GLY A 137 -8.40 1.78 9.43
CA GLY A 137 -9.23 1.03 8.48
C GLY A 137 -9.70 1.82 7.27
N THR A 138 -9.58 3.14 7.26
CA THR A 138 -10.19 4.01 6.23
C THR A 138 -9.79 3.62 4.81
N THR A 139 -8.52 3.33 4.58
CA THR A 139 -8.03 2.95 3.24
C THR A 139 -8.63 1.62 2.78
N ALA A 140 -8.73 0.63 3.68
CA ALA A 140 -9.37 -0.64 3.36
C ALA A 140 -10.86 -0.48 3.03
N ASP A 141 -11.58 0.31 3.83
CA ASP A 141 -13.00 0.58 3.61
C ASP A 141 -13.26 1.27 2.26
N LEU A 142 -12.40 2.24 1.89
CA LEU A 142 -12.49 2.94 0.60
C LEU A 142 -12.22 2.02 -0.59
N ILE A 143 -11.21 1.17 -0.50
CA ILE A 143 -10.91 0.18 -1.55
C ILE A 143 -12.08 -0.80 -1.66
N ALA A 144 -12.57 -1.33 -0.53
CA ALA A 144 -13.70 -2.24 -0.51
C ALA A 144 -14.95 -1.62 -1.14
N GLN A 145 -15.29 -0.40 -0.77
CA GLN A 145 -16.40 0.34 -1.35
C GLN A 145 -16.23 0.56 -2.86
N ARG A 146 -15.03 0.96 -3.30
CA ARG A 146 -14.74 1.26 -4.71
C ARG A 146 -14.88 0.05 -5.61
N PHE A 147 -14.51 -1.13 -5.13
CA PHE A 147 -14.47 -2.37 -5.90
C PHE A 147 -15.59 -3.37 -5.53
N GLY A 148 -16.52 -2.97 -4.67
CA GLY A 148 -17.67 -3.82 -4.30
C GLY A 148 -17.28 -5.06 -3.49
N LEU A 149 -16.22 -4.98 -2.66
CA LEU A 149 -15.75 -6.09 -1.84
C LEU A 149 -16.55 -6.14 -0.54
N GLY A 150 -17.50 -7.03 -0.44
CA GLY A 150 -18.41 -7.17 0.71
C GLY A 150 -18.10 -8.38 1.61
N GLY A 151 -17.05 -9.14 1.31
CA GLY A 151 -16.57 -10.24 2.11
C GLY A 151 -15.74 -9.78 3.32
N ARG A 152 -14.70 -10.53 3.67
CA ARG A 152 -13.80 -10.14 4.78
C ARG A 152 -12.99 -8.92 4.39
N VAL A 153 -13.24 -7.78 5.04
CA VAL A 153 -12.43 -6.56 4.93
C VAL A 153 -11.72 -6.33 6.25
N GLN A 154 -10.39 -6.28 6.21
CA GLN A 154 -9.59 -6.15 7.43
C GLN A 154 -8.29 -5.40 7.17
N THR A 155 -7.91 -4.53 8.12
CA THR A 155 -6.58 -3.92 8.18
C THR A 155 -5.74 -4.65 9.22
N ILE A 156 -4.52 -5.04 8.82
CA ILE A 156 -3.51 -5.66 9.67
C ILE A 156 -2.46 -4.62 10.02
N MET A 157 -2.20 -4.46 11.30
CA MET A 157 -1.22 -3.52 11.81
C MET A 157 -0.21 -4.26 12.69
N ASN A 158 0.83 -4.79 12.05
CA ASN A 158 1.93 -5.50 12.70
C ASN A 158 3.28 -4.97 12.22
N ALA A 159 3.40 -3.64 12.24
CA ALA A 159 4.60 -2.93 11.81
C ALA A 159 5.13 -3.42 10.44
N CYS A 160 6.40 -3.74 10.32
CA CYS A 160 7.08 -4.10 9.06
C CYS A 160 6.53 -5.38 8.39
N SER A 161 5.88 -6.27 9.14
CA SER A 161 5.35 -7.55 8.62
C SER A 161 3.88 -7.49 8.19
N SER A 162 3.22 -6.33 8.33
CA SER A 162 1.77 -6.19 8.08
C SER A 162 1.34 -6.74 6.72
N SER A 163 2.04 -6.37 5.64
CA SER A 163 1.69 -6.80 4.27
C SER A 163 1.91 -8.30 4.05
N THR A 164 2.97 -8.87 4.62
CA THR A 164 3.23 -10.32 4.54
C THR A 164 2.13 -11.10 5.25
N ILE A 165 1.74 -10.66 6.45
CA ILE A 165 0.63 -11.26 7.20
C ILE A 165 -0.69 -11.11 6.42
N ALA A 166 -0.93 -9.94 5.81
CA ALA A 166 -2.12 -9.72 5.01
C ALA A 166 -2.24 -10.71 3.83
N ILE A 167 -1.13 -10.96 3.12
CA ILE A 167 -1.08 -11.95 2.03
C ILE A 167 -1.35 -13.35 2.58
N GLY A 168 -0.71 -13.74 3.68
CA GLY A 168 -0.91 -15.06 4.29
C GLY A 168 -2.34 -15.27 4.78
N MET A 169 -2.93 -14.27 5.46
CA MET A 169 -4.33 -14.32 5.88
C MET A 169 -5.28 -14.40 4.68
N GLY A 170 -5.03 -13.61 3.63
CA GLY A 170 -5.79 -13.67 2.38
C GLY A 170 -5.74 -15.05 1.76
N ALA A 171 -4.54 -15.64 1.68
CA ALA A 171 -4.36 -17.00 1.18
C ALA A 171 -5.11 -18.04 2.03
N SER A 172 -5.09 -17.90 3.36
CA SER A 172 -5.85 -18.80 4.25
C SER A 172 -7.35 -18.72 4.03
N LEU A 173 -7.90 -17.51 3.83
CA LEU A 173 -9.33 -17.33 3.54
C LEU A 173 -9.74 -18.00 2.23
N VAL A 174 -8.91 -17.89 1.19
CA VAL A 174 -9.13 -18.54 -0.11
C VAL A 174 -8.97 -20.06 0.00
N ALA A 175 -7.89 -20.54 0.60
CA ALA A 175 -7.60 -21.96 0.78
C ALA A 175 -8.71 -22.68 1.59
N GLY A 176 -9.24 -22.02 2.61
CA GLY A 176 -10.33 -22.50 3.45
C GLY A 176 -11.70 -22.38 2.81
N GLY A 177 -11.85 -21.71 1.66
CA GLY A 177 -13.10 -21.49 0.98
C GLY A 177 -14.02 -20.44 1.62
N ALA A 178 -13.51 -19.65 2.57
CA ALA A 178 -14.26 -18.54 3.17
C ALA A 178 -14.44 -17.40 2.17
N GLN A 179 -13.47 -17.20 1.28
CA GLN A 179 -13.52 -16.24 0.18
C GLN A 179 -13.17 -16.94 -1.14
N GLU A 180 -13.70 -16.43 -2.25
CA GLU A 180 -13.32 -16.88 -3.60
C GLU A 180 -12.16 -16.07 -4.14
N VAL A 181 -12.18 -14.77 -3.90
CA VAL A 181 -11.14 -13.82 -4.28
C VAL A 181 -10.77 -12.95 -3.08
N VAL A 182 -9.48 -12.74 -2.88
CA VAL A 182 -8.98 -11.78 -1.90
C VAL A 182 -7.96 -10.86 -2.56
N LEU A 183 -8.20 -9.56 -2.44
CA LEU A 183 -7.16 -8.56 -2.66
C LEU A 183 -6.31 -8.47 -1.40
N ALA A 184 -5.02 -8.80 -1.47
CA ALA A 184 -4.14 -8.82 -0.32
C ALA A 184 -2.84 -8.04 -0.59
N GLY A 185 -2.40 -7.26 0.37
CA GLY A 185 -1.18 -6.46 0.20
C GLY A 185 -1.05 -5.38 1.23
N GLY A 186 -0.48 -4.23 0.87
CA GLY A 186 -0.30 -3.15 1.81
C GLY A 186 -0.10 -1.78 1.20
N VAL A 187 -0.25 -0.79 2.05
CA VAL A 187 -0.06 0.63 1.73
C VAL A 187 0.74 1.28 2.85
N GLU A 188 1.82 1.97 2.50
CA GLU A 188 2.56 2.80 3.44
C GLU A 188 2.92 4.14 2.80
N THR A 189 2.82 5.20 3.60
CA THR A 189 3.17 6.57 3.20
C THR A 189 4.14 7.18 4.19
N LEU A 190 4.94 8.11 3.71
CA LEU A 190 5.79 8.91 4.58
C LEU A 190 4.95 9.83 5.47
N SER A 191 5.36 9.98 6.73
CA SER A 191 4.81 10.93 7.69
C SER A 191 5.93 11.53 8.53
N ARG A 192 5.69 12.71 9.10
CA ARG A 192 6.68 13.36 9.98
C ARG A 192 6.98 12.53 11.21
N THR A 193 5.94 11.99 11.84
CA THR A 193 6.08 11.19 13.06
C THR A 193 6.95 9.96 12.82
N THR A 194 6.66 9.20 11.75
CA THR A 194 7.46 8.01 11.42
C THR A 194 8.88 8.40 11.05
N PHE A 195 9.05 9.45 10.20
CA PHE A 195 10.37 9.89 9.76
C PHE A 195 11.23 10.39 10.92
N ALA A 196 10.69 11.27 11.75
CA ALA A 196 11.38 11.78 12.94
C ALA A 196 11.68 10.67 13.95
N GLY A 197 10.76 9.72 14.16
CA GLY A 197 10.94 8.58 15.05
C GLY A 197 12.15 7.74 14.65
N PHE A 198 12.25 7.31 13.38
CA PHE A 198 13.41 6.55 12.90
C PHE A 198 14.70 7.36 12.90
N ASN A 199 14.65 8.68 12.62
CA ASN A 199 15.81 9.56 12.72
C ASN A 199 16.30 9.71 14.17
N SER A 200 15.41 9.85 15.14
CA SER A 200 15.76 9.96 16.57
C SER A 200 16.46 8.69 17.08
N LEU A 201 16.07 7.53 16.57
CA LEU A 201 16.71 6.25 16.87
C LEU A 201 18.02 6.03 16.08
N ARG A 202 18.40 6.97 15.22
CA ARG A 202 19.59 6.90 14.35
C ARG A 202 19.61 5.69 13.41
N LEU A 203 18.42 5.21 13.00
CA LEU A 203 18.27 4.06 12.12
C LEU A 203 18.30 4.42 10.63
N VAL A 204 18.10 5.71 10.29
CA VAL A 204 18.13 6.17 8.89
C VAL A 204 19.55 6.50 8.47
N ASP A 205 19.99 5.92 7.34
CA ASP A 205 21.28 6.26 6.72
C ASP A 205 21.19 7.65 6.08
N PRO A 206 22.16 8.57 6.30
CA PRO A 206 22.20 9.85 5.61
C PRO A 206 22.41 9.73 4.10
N ASP A 207 23.01 8.64 3.65
CA ASP A 207 23.14 8.26 2.24
C ASP A 207 22.07 7.24 1.87
N PRO A 208 21.81 6.97 0.58
CA PRO A 208 20.94 5.88 0.17
C PRO A 208 21.35 4.55 0.80
N CYS A 209 20.39 3.83 1.38
CA CYS A 209 20.66 2.57 2.06
C CYS A 209 21.29 1.55 1.11
N ARG A 210 22.15 0.69 1.69
CA ARG A 210 22.88 -0.36 0.99
C ARG A 210 22.57 -1.71 1.63
N PRO A 211 21.41 -2.31 1.32
CA PRO A 211 21.04 -3.58 1.90
C PRO A 211 22.14 -4.65 1.68
N PHE A 212 22.42 -5.41 2.74
CA PHE A 212 23.44 -6.48 2.77
C PHE A 212 24.90 -6.04 2.59
N ASP A 213 25.20 -4.77 2.27
CA ASP A 213 26.57 -4.27 2.18
C ASP A 213 27.24 -4.30 3.58
N ARG A 214 28.52 -4.67 3.61
CA ARG A 214 29.31 -4.66 4.86
C ARG A 214 29.41 -3.26 5.46
N ARG A 215 29.36 -2.21 4.65
CA ARG A 215 29.46 -0.80 5.06
C ARG A 215 28.10 -0.13 5.25
N ARG A 216 27.01 -0.89 5.33
CA ARG A 216 25.67 -0.33 5.59
C ARG A 216 25.64 0.42 6.91
N ARG A 217 24.90 1.54 6.97
CA ARG A 217 24.80 2.41 8.14
C ARG A 217 23.37 2.69 8.58
N GLY A 218 22.41 2.03 7.96
CA GLY A 218 21.00 2.22 8.27
C GLY A 218 20.10 1.87 7.11
N MET A 219 18.84 2.31 7.22
CA MET A 219 17.80 2.14 6.21
C MET A 219 17.47 3.48 5.55
N SER A 220 16.70 3.45 4.46
CA SER A 220 15.99 4.59 3.92
C SER A 220 14.49 4.34 4.03
N LEU A 221 13.72 5.35 4.42
CA LEU A 221 12.26 5.27 4.45
C LEU A 221 11.68 5.51 3.07
N GLY A 222 10.50 4.97 2.80
CA GLY A 222 9.85 5.12 1.51
C GLY A 222 8.34 4.94 1.56
N GLU A 223 7.71 5.21 0.43
CA GLU A 223 6.29 5.02 0.19
C GLU A 223 6.09 3.92 -0.84
N CYS A 224 5.05 3.12 -0.64
CA CYS A 224 4.62 2.12 -1.60
C CYS A 224 3.16 1.74 -1.34
N ALA A 225 2.45 1.37 -2.39
CA ALA A 225 1.26 0.54 -2.30
C ALA A 225 1.43 -0.65 -3.25
N ALA A 226 1.16 -1.84 -2.75
CA ALA A 226 1.25 -3.07 -3.53
C ALA A 226 0.16 -4.05 -3.11
N PHE A 227 -0.52 -4.61 -4.10
CA PHE A 227 -1.56 -5.61 -3.90
C PHE A 227 -1.40 -6.78 -4.85
N LEU A 228 -1.80 -7.95 -4.37
CA LEU A 228 -1.95 -9.19 -5.12
C LEU A 228 -3.42 -9.60 -5.13
N VAL A 229 -3.87 -10.12 -6.26
CA VAL A 229 -5.16 -10.84 -6.38
C VAL A 229 -4.90 -12.30 -6.11
N LEU A 230 -5.59 -12.85 -5.11
CA LEU A 230 -5.49 -14.23 -4.67
C LEU A 230 -6.80 -14.95 -4.95
N GLU A 231 -6.72 -16.11 -5.58
CA GLU A 231 -7.84 -17.02 -5.84
C GLU A 231 -7.34 -18.47 -5.86
N THR A 232 -8.21 -19.45 -5.90
CA THR A 232 -7.74 -20.86 -6.01
C THR A 232 -7.13 -21.10 -7.38
N VAL A 233 -6.11 -21.98 -7.45
CA VAL A 233 -5.51 -22.41 -8.73
C VAL A 233 -6.57 -22.99 -9.67
N GLU A 234 -7.57 -23.70 -9.13
CA GLU A 234 -8.68 -24.26 -9.88
C GLU A 234 -9.53 -23.16 -10.53
N ALA A 235 -9.96 -22.16 -9.76
CA ALA A 235 -10.74 -21.02 -10.26
C ALA A 235 -9.97 -20.22 -11.31
N ALA A 236 -8.69 -19.94 -11.03
CA ALA A 236 -7.80 -19.24 -11.96
C ALA A 236 -7.69 -19.94 -13.31
N ARG A 237 -7.51 -21.27 -13.30
CA ARG A 237 -7.46 -22.10 -14.51
C ARG A 237 -8.78 -22.12 -15.24
N ALA A 238 -9.90 -22.27 -14.52
CA ALA A 238 -11.24 -22.34 -15.11
C ALA A 238 -11.59 -21.06 -15.90
N ARG A 239 -11.13 -19.88 -15.44
CA ARG A 239 -11.34 -18.62 -16.15
C ARG A 239 -10.20 -18.24 -17.12
N GLY A 240 -9.18 -19.09 -17.28
CA GLY A 240 -8.04 -18.83 -18.17
C GLY A 240 -7.10 -17.72 -17.66
N ALA A 241 -7.04 -17.52 -16.35
CA ALA A 241 -6.18 -16.48 -15.77
C ALA A 241 -4.69 -16.81 -15.92
N ARG A 242 -3.89 -15.77 -16.06
CA ARG A 242 -2.45 -15.89 -15.84
C ARG A 242 -2.18 -16.18 -14.37
N ILE A 243 -1.32 -17.14 -14.10
CA ILE A 243 -0.85 -17.46 -12.75
C ILE A 243 0.63 -17.06 -12.65
N TYR A 244 0.95 -16.14 -11.76
CA TYR A 244 2.32 -15.70 -11.49
C TYR A 244 3.08 -16.69 -10.61
N GLY A 245 2.37 -17.33 -9.70
CA GLY A 245 2.91 -18.27 -8.74
C GLY A 245 1.84 -18.69 -7.74
N GLU A 246 2.25 -19.49 -6.77
CA GLU A 246 1.39 -20.02 -5.71
C GLU A 246 1.91 -19.56 -4.33
N VAL A 247 1.00 -19.28 -3.41
CA VAL A 247 1.34 -18.98 -2.01
C VAL A 247 1.51 -20.32 -1.28
N ALA A 248 2.76 -20.73 -1.08
CA ALA A 248 3.08 -22.04 -0.49
C ALA A 248 3.07 -22.01 1.05
N ALA A 249 3.56 -20.91 1.65
CA ALA A 249 3.62 -20.72 3.11
C ALA A 249 3.77 -19.24 3.46
N TYR A 250 3.52 -18.88 4.72
CA TYR A 250 3.72 -17.54 5.26
C TYR A 250 4.02 -17.59 6.78
#